data_7a80bd0f41953cd80c27279b59657673
#
_entry.id   7a80bd0f41953cd80c27279b59657673
#
_cell.length_a   1.000
_cell.length_b   1.000
_cell.length_c   1.000
_cell.angle_alpha   90.00
_cell.angle_beta   90.00
_cell.angle_gamma   90.00
#
_symmetry.space_group_name_H-M   'P 1'
#
loop_
_entity.id
_entity.type
_entity.pdbx_description
1 polymer ?
#
loop_
_entity_poly.entity_id
_entity_poly.type
_entity_poly.pdbx_seq_one_letter_code
_entity_poly.pdbx_strand_id
1 'polypeptide(L)'
;MKKWRSLIGGAALLALVLVGCSSEPSTGEKGAVIKIAASSTPAGEILAHLKPNLAEKGVNLQIIEMSDYVKPNLALADKEVDANLFQHKPYLDKFAADRGIKLKAVANMYLAPLRVYSKKITDLADLPMGAIISIPNDPTNGGRALIVLEQAGVIKLREGAGLQATARDIVENPKQVQIKEIEAPQLPRSLDDVSVAVINTNFAVQAGLKPTEDAIFAELSTSSYVNVLVVREGDENRPEIKALIEVLQSPESKKFIEEHFKGDIIPVF
;
A
#
# COMPACT_ATOMS: atom_id res chain seq x y z
N MET A 1 -86.47 -8.61 -38.91
CA MET A 1 -87.20 -9.93 -38.98
C MET A 1 -86.42 -10.96 -38.18
N LYS A 2 -87.12 -11.60 -37.22
CA LYS A 2 -86.89 -12.91 -36.58
C LYS A 2 -85.47 -13.20 -36.00
N LYS A 3 -85.34 -13.18 -34.68
CA LYS A 3 -85.48 -14.26 -33.67
C LYS A 3 -84.58 -15.48 -33.99
N TRP A 4 -83.70 -15.89 -33.06
CA TRP A 4 -84.03 -16.89 -32.03
C TRP A 4 -82.97 -17.11 -31.01
N ARG A 5 -83.39 -17.40 -29.82
CA ARG A 5 -82.74 -17.75 -28.57
C ARG A 5 -82.16 -19.17 -28.64
N SER A 6 -81.11 -19.43 -27.88
CA SER A 6 -81.07 -20.63 -27.04
C SER A 6 -79.99 -20.54 -26.01
N LEU A 7 -80.38 -20.72 -24.78
CA LEU A 7 -79.59 -21.03 -23.58
C LEU A 7 -79.02 -22.44 -23.65
N ILE A 8 -77.95 -22.67 -22.97
CA ILE A 8 -77.47 -23.82 -22.18
C ILE A 8 -76.10 -23.42 -21.71
N GLY A 9 -75.71 -23.21 -20.46
CA GLY A 9 -75.88 -24.04 -19.28
C GLY A 9 -74.65 -24.92 -19.12
N GLY A 10 -73.73 -24.61 -18.20
CA GLY A 10 -72.81 -25.65 -17.86
C GLY A 10 -71.47 -25.17 -17.21
N ALA A 11 -71.46 -25.23 -15.89
CA ALA A 11 -70.35 -25.61 -15.02
C ALA A 11 -69.04 -24.81 -15.05
N ALA A 12 -68.90 -23.99 -14.06
CA ALA A 12 -67.64 -23.47 -13.58
C ALA A 12 -66.74 -24.59 -12.96
N LEU A 13 -65.59 -24.88 -13.57
CA LEU A 13 -64.50 -25.58 -12.89
C LEU A 13 -63.45 -24.56 -12.50
N LEU A 14 -63.42 -24.19 -11.20
CA LEU A 14 -62.38 -23.46 -10.59
C LEU A 14 -61.13 -24.38 -10.45
N ALA A 15 -60.20 -24.27 -11.36
CA ALA A 15 -58.85 -24.82 -11.15
C ALA A 15 -58.05 -23.87 -10.29
N LEU A 16 -57.91 -24.16 -8.99
CA LEU A 16 -56.89 -23.53 -8.12
C LEU A 16 -55.50 -23.96 -8.60
N VAL A 17 -54.81 -23.07 -9.31
CA VAL A 17 -53.39 -23.20 -9.54
C VAL A 17 -52.72 -22.72 -8.26
N LEU A 18 -52.30 -23.66 -7.40
CA LEU A 18 -51.34 -23.44 -6.34
C LEU A 18 -49.99 -23.12 -7.00
N VAL A 19 -49.71 -21.83 -7.18
CA VAL A 19 -48.36 -21.36 -7.44
C VAL A 19 -47.58 -21.55 -6.12
N GLY A 20 -46.92 -22.70 -6.01
CA GLY A 20 -45.90 -22.92 -4.99
C GLY A 20 -44.75 -21.97 -5.25
N CYS A 21 -44.64 -20.92 -4.43
CA CYS A 21 -43.38 -20.20 -4.29
C CYS A 21 -42.35 -21.16 -3.70
N SER A 22 -41.62 -21.87 -4.55
CA SER A 22 -40.35 -22.44 -4.17
C SER A 22 -39.40 -21.24 -4.00
N SER A 23 -39.28 -20.76 -2.76
CA SER A 23 -38.11 -19.98 -2.36
C SER A 23 -36.90 -20.89 -2.54
N GLU A 24 -36.19 -20.73 -3.66
CA GLU A 24 -34.84 -21.23 -3.76
C GLU A 24 -34.07 -20.66 -2.58
N PRO A 25 -33.35 -21.48 -1.81
CA PRO A 25 -32.46 -20.95 -0.81
C PRO A 25 -31.41 -20.14 -1.57
N SER A 26 -31.37 -18.82 -1.37
CA SER A 26 -30.28 -17.98 -1.83
C SER A 26 -29.03 -18.45 -1.08
N THR A 27 -28.33 -19.41 -1.64
CA THR A 27 -27.02 -19.84 -1.22
C THR A 27 -26.06 -18.69 -1.50
N GLY A 28 -25.64 -18.02 -0.45
CA GLY A 28 -24.56 -17.05 -0.48
C GLY A 28 -24.97 -15.72 0.15
N GLU A 29 -24.90 -15.62 1.45
CA GLU A 29 -24.64 -14.32 2.08
C GLU A 29 -23.40 -13.76 1.38
N LYS A 30 -23.63 -12.82 0.45
CA LYS A 30 -22.54 -12.03 -0.12
C LYS A 30 -22.00 -11.21 1.02
N GLY A 31 -20.88 -11.65 1.61
CA GLY A 31 -20.18 -10.91 2.63
C GLY A 31 -19.95 -9.45 2.19
N ALA A 32 -19.76 -8.55 3.14
CA ALA A 32 -19.49 -7.15 2.84
C ALA A 32 -18.25 -7.05 1.93
N VAL A 33 -18.38 -6.31 0.82
CA VAL A 33 -17.26 -6.10 -0.11
C VAL A 33 -16.41 -4.94 0.40
N ILE A 34 -15.10 -5.16 0.53
CA ILE A 34 -14.09 -4.12 0.78
C ILE A 34 -13.15 -4.03 -0.42
N LYS A 35 -13.04 -2.83 -0.98
CA LYS A 35 -12.04 -2.50 -1.99
C LYS A 35 -10.85 -1.83 -1.31
N ILE A 36 -9.64 -2.37 -1.53
CA ILE A 36 -8.41 -1.82 -0.97
C ILE A 36 -7.40 -1.52 -2.05
N ALA A 37 -6.90 -0.27 -2.09
CA ALA A 37 -5.77 0.09 -2.94
C ALA A 37 -4.45 -0.29 -2.26
N ALA A 38 -3.57 -0.98 -2.98
CA ALA A 38 -2.31 -1.46 -2.44
C ALA A 38 -1.18 -1.42 -3.49
N SER A 39 0.08 -1.33 -3.03
CA SER A 39 1.21 -1.72 -3.88
C SER A 39 1.15 -3.22 -4.13
N SER A 40 1.59 -3.70 -5.30
CA SER A 40 1.59 -5.16 -5.61
C SER A 40 2.39 -5.94 -4.56
N THR A 41 3.55 -5.43 -4.17
CA THR A 41 4.39 -5.96 -3.09
C THR A 41 4.78 -4.82 -2.14
N PRO A 42 4.90 -5.03 -0.82
CA PRO A 42 4.51 -6.23 -0.07
C PRO A 42 3.00 -6.29 0.24
N ALA A 43 2.29 -5.15 0.15
CA ALA A 43 0.93 -5.03 0.64
C ALA A 43 -0.06 -5.96 -0.10
N GLY A 44 0.01 -6.00 -1.43
CA GLY A 44 -0.85 -6.87 -2.24
C GLY A 44 -0.65 -8.35 -1.93
N GLU A 45 0.60 -8.79 -1.73
CA GLU A 45 0.91 -10.17 -1.36
C GLU A 45 0.37 -10.53 0.02
N ILE A 46 0.55 -9.65 1.02
CA ILE A 46 -0.02 -9.83 2.38
C ILE A 46 -1.54 -9.94 2.32
N LEU A 47 -2.19 -9.03 1.62
CA LEU A 47 -3.63 -9.00 1.46
C LEU A 47 -4.16 -10.23 0.71
N ALA A 48 -3.46 -10.67 -0.33
CA ALA A 48 -3.83 -11.86 -1.10
C ALA A 48 -3.72 -13.13 -0.26
N HIS A 49 -2.67 -13.27 0.55
CA HIS A 49 -2.49 -14.38 1.48
C HIS A 49 -3.63 -14.45 2.51
N LEU A 50 -4.04 -13.31 3.06
CA LEU A 50 -5.05 -13.23 4.12
C LEU A 50 -6.50 -13.15 3.61
N LYS A 51 -6.72 -13.12 2.30
CA LYS A 51 -8.06 -13.06 1.71
C LYS A 51 -8.99 -14.20 2.16
N PRO A 52 -8.55 -15.48 2.28
CA PRO A 52 -9.40 -16.54 2.80
C PRO A 52 -9.88 -16.29 4.23
N ASN A 53 -9.00 -15.81 5.12
CA ASN A 53 -9.36 -15.51 6.51
C ASN A 53 -10.38 -14.38 6.63
N LEU A 54 -10.33 -13.40 5.71
CA LEU A 54 -11.33 -12.35 5.63
C LEU A 54 -12.68 -12.90 5.13
N ALA A 55 -12.67 -13.83 4.18
CA ALA A 55 -13.88 -14.49 3.70
C ALA A 55 -14.61 -15.28 4.80
N GLU A 56 -13.86 -15.95 5.70
CA GLU A 56 -14.41 -16.62 6.89
C GLU A 56 -15.11 -15.65 7.86
N LYS A 57 -14.69 -14.38 7.87
CA LYS A 57 -15.32 -13.29 8.64
C LYS A 57 -16.43 -12.57 7.87
N GLY A 58 -16.87 -13.10 6.74
CA GLY A 58 -17.91 -12.49 5.90
C GLY A 58 -17.43 -11.23 5.14
N VAL A 59 -16.13 -11.05 4.94
CA VAL A 59 -15.56 -9.92 4.19
C VAL A 59 -14.99 -10.40 2.86
N ASN A 60 -15.55 -9.92 1.76
CA ASN A 60 -15.05 -10.18 0.40
C ASN A 60 -14.06 -9.08 0.01
N LEU A 61 -12.76 -9.38 0.07
CA LEU A 61 -11.69 -8.43 -0.24
C LEU A 61 -11.44 -8.33 -1.75
N GLN A 62 -11.48 -7.11 -2.28
CA GLN A 62 -11.05 -6.75 -3.64
C GLN A 62 -9.79 -5.89 -3.57
N ILE A 63 -8.68 -6.42 -4.04
CA ILE A 63 -7.39 -5.73 -4.07
C ILE A 63 -7.26 -4.99 -5.40
N ILE A 64 -6.98 -3.69 -5.35
CA ILE A 64 -6.74 -2.83 -6.51
C ILE A 64 -5.29 -2.39 -6.45
N GLU A 65 -4.45 -3.03 -7.28
CA GLU A 65 -3.04 -2.70 -7.31
C GLU A 65 -2.79 -1.36 -8.00
N MET A 66 -1.95 -0.54 -7.37
CA MET A 66 -1.53 0.76 -7.88
C MET A 66 -0.01 0.90 -7.80
N SER A 67 0.60 1.42 -8.87
CA SER A 67 2.06 1.50 -9.06
C SER A 67 2.65 2.87 -8.75
N ASP A 68 1.89 3.78 -8.14
CA ASP A 68 2.34 5.12 -7.72
C ASP A 68 1.86 5.44 -6.30
N TYR A 69 2.35 6.55 -5.73
CA TYR A 69 2.02 6.94 -4.36
C TYR A 69 0.94 8.03 -4.26
N VAL A 70 0.42 8.51 -5.39
CA VAL A 70 -0.59 9.59 -5.42
C VAL A 70 -2.01 9.03 -5.50
N LYS A 71 -2.24 8.14 -6.48
CA LYS A 71 -3.57 7.60 -6.78
C LYS A 71 -4.25 6.88 -5.62
N PRO A 72 -3.56 6.05 -4.79
CA PRO A 72 -4.26 5.33 -3.72
C PRO A 72 -4.96 6.23 -2.71
N ASN A 73 -4.38 7.39 -2.37
CA ASN A 73 -5.01 8.34 -1.46
C ASN A 73 -6.15 9.13 -2.12
N LEU A 74 -6.02 9.47 -3.40
CA LEU A 74 -7.09 10.12 -4.15
C LEU A 74 -8.29 9.19 -4.32
N ALA A 75 -8.07 7.95 -4.76
CA ALA A 75 -9.12 6.93 -4.89
C ALA A 75 -9.85 6.67 -3.56
N LEU A 76 -9.10 6.72 -2.43
CA LEU A 76 -9.71 6.59 -1.10
C LEU A 76 -10.56 7.82 -0.75
N ALA A 77 -10.06 9.03 -1.00
CA ALA A 77 -10.81 10.27 -0.76
C ALA A 77 -12.07 10.35 -1.63
N ASP A 78 -11.99 9.93 -2.89
CA ASP A 78 -13.06 9.93 -3.88
C ASP A 78 -14.04 8.75 -3.73
N LYS A 79 -13.85 7.89 -2.71
CA LYS A 79 -14.71 6.71 -2.41
C LYS A 79 -14.68 5.62 -3.48
N GLU A 80 -13.67 5.58 -4.32
CA GLU A 80 -13.46 4.49 -5.29
C GLU A 80 -12.98 3.22 -4.60
N VAL A 81 -12.25 3.37 -3.47
CA VAL A 81 -11.82 2.30 -2.57
C VAL A 81 -12.24 2.60 -1.12
N ASP A 82 -12.26 1.59 -0.27
CA ASP A 82 -12.65 1.69 1.15
C ASP A 82 -11.44 1.90 2.07
N ALA A 83 -10.27 1.40 1.66
CA ALA A 83 -9.02 1.52 2.40
C ALA A 83 -7.82 1.58 1.44
N ASN A 84 -6.65 1.92 1.96
CA ASN A 84 -5.40 1.67 1.27
C ASN A 84 -4.30 1.16 2.21
N LEU A 85 -3.35 0.42 1.64
CA LEU A 85 -2.15 -0.09 2.31
C LEU A 85 -0.96 0.01 1.35
N PHE A 86 -0.18 1.11 1.43
CA PHE A 86 0.97 1.34 0.56
C PHE A 86 1.97 2.34 1.16
N GLN A 87 1.57 3.13 2.16
CA GLN A 87 2.24 4.32 2.63
C GLN A 87 2.60 4.23 4.11
N HIS A 88 3.67 4.92 4.47
CA HIS A 88 4.01 5.16 5.87
C HIS A 88 3.31 6.41 6.44
N LYS A 89 3.21 6.48 7.75
CA LYS A 89 2.46 7.55 8.42
C LYS A 89 2.95 8.97 8.09
N PRO A 90 4.25 9.30 8.04
CA PRO A 90 4.69 10.65 7.64
C PRO A 90 4.24 11.05 6.23
N TYR A 91 4.18 10.11 5.27
CA TYR A 91 3.67 10.38 3.93
C TYR A 91 2.17 10.70 3.96
N LEU A 92 1.38 9.87 4.67
CA LEU A 92 -0.05 10.12 4.84
C LEU A 92 -0.32 11.52 5.40
N ASP A 93 0.36 11.87 6.50
CA ASP A 93 0.14 13.14 7.18
C ASP A 93 0.44 14.34 6.26
N LYS A 94 1.57 14.29 5.56
CA LYS A 94 1.96 15.34 4.61
C LYS A 94 1.00 15.41 3.42
N PHE A 95 0.68 14.28 2.80
CA PHE A 95 -0.20 14.20 1.65
C PHE A 95 -1.62 14.73 1.97
N ALA A 96 -2.16 14.30 3.11
CA ALA A 96 -3.49 14.72 3.56
C ALA A 96 -3.54 16.23 3.87
N ALA A 97 -2.51 16.75 4.55
CA ALA A 97 -2.41 18.18 4.88
C ALA A 97 -2.30 19.05 3.60
N ASP A 98 -1.43 18.67 2.67
CA ASP A 98 -1.20 19.43 1.44
C ASP A 98 -2.45 19.53 0.54
N ARG A 99 -3.35 18.55 0.62
CA ARG A 99 -4.55 18.46 -0.22
C ARG A 99 -5.85 18.75 0.51
N GLY A 100 -5.80 18.97 1.83
CA GLY A 100 -7.00 19.20 2.64
C GLY A 100 -7.96 18.01 2.67
N ILE A 101 -7.45 16.77 2.49
CA ILE A 101 -8.25 15.54 2.53
C ILE A 101 -8.22 14.91 3.92
N LYS A 102 -9.32 14.24 4.28
CA LYS A 102 -9.48 13.66 5.61
C LYS A 102 -9.32 12.14 5.57
N LEU A 103 -8.10 11.70 5.80
CA LEU A 103 -7.72 10.29 5.87
C LEU A 103 -7.16 9.97 7.25
N LYS A 104 -7.34 8.72 7.70
CA LYS A 104 -6.96 8.26 9.04
C LYS A 104 -6.22 6.92 8.98
N ALA A 105 -5.03 6.87 9.57
CA ALA A 105 -4.35 5.62 9.84
C ALA A 105 -5.10 4.87 10.96
N VAL A 106 -5.42 3.59 10.73
CA VAL A 106 -6.21 2.76 11.66
C VAL A 106 -5.43 1.56 12.20
N ALA A 107 -4.34 1.17 11.55
CA ALA A 107 -3.45 0.11 12.04
C ALA A 107 -2.01 0.32 11.54
N ASN A 108 -1.04 0.07 12.41
CA ASN A 108 0.36 -0.09 12.00
C ASN A 108 0.54 -1.50 11.44
N MET A 109 1.31 -1.63 10.35
CA MET A 109 1.45 -2.92 9.67
C MET A 109 2.89 -3.40 9.63
N TYR A 110 3.74 -2.72 8.93
CA TYR A 110 5.12 -3.15 8.74
C TYR A 110 6.05 -1.98 8.48
N LEU A 111 7.32 -2.17 8.81
CA LEU A 111 8.41 -1.35 8.31
C LEU A 111 8.96 -2.00 7.04
N ALA A 112 9.08 -1.21 5.97
CA ALA A 112 9.81 -1.54 4.76
C ALA A 112 11.04 -0.64 4.71
N PRO A 113 12.23 -1.11 5.16
CA PRO A 113 13.42 -0.26 5.24
C PRO A 113 13.79 0.31 3.87
N LEU A 114 14.08 1.60 3.83
CA LEU A 114 14.64 2.25 2.66
C LEU A 114 16.09 1.79 2.48
N ARG A 115 16.52 1.49 1.24
CA ARG A 115 17.84 0.92 1.01
C ARG A 115 18.59 1.61 -0.12
N VAL A 116 19.90 1.53 -0.05
CA VAL A 116 20.84 2.07 -1.05
C VAL A 116 21.34 0.93 -1.93
N TYR A 117 21.27 1.12 -3.22
CA TYR A 117 21.67 0.15 -4.24
C TYR A 117 22.68 0.74 -5.21
N SER A 118 23.53 -0.11 -5.76
CA SER A 118 24.47 0.27 -6.82
C SER A 118 24.71 -0.90 -7.77
N LYS A 119 24.97 -0.56 -9.04
CA LYS A 119 25.53 -1.50 -10.03
C LYS A 119 27.03 -1.27 -10.26
N LYS A 120 27.63 -0.26 -9.60
CA LYS A 120 29.00 0.22 -9.87
C LYS A 120 29.95 0.02 -8.71
N ILE A 121 29.43 0.01 -7.48
CA ILE A 121 30.22 -0.16 -6.24
C ILE A 121 29.51 -1.12 -5.30
N THR A 122 30.24 -1.72 -4.40
CA THR A 122 29.73 -2.63 -3.36
C THR A 122 29.82 -2.05 -1.95
N ASP A 123 30.54 -0.93 -1.79
CA ASP A 123 30.69 -0.20 -0.53
C ASP A 123 30.55 1.31 -0.79
N LEU A 124 29.84 2.02 0.09
CA LEU A 124 29.68 3.48 0.01
C LEU A 124 31.00 4.24 0.25
N ALA A 125 31.98 3.62 0.89
CA ALA A 125 33.33 4.18 1.01
C ALA A 125 34.00 4.40 -0.36
N ASP A 126 33.64 3.57 -1.35
CA ASP A 126 34.19 3.63 -2.73
C ASP A 126 33.49 4.68 -3.62
N LEU A 127 32.55 5.47 -3.09
CA LEU A 127 31.90 6.53 -3.85
C LEU A 127 32.94 7.49 -4.44
N PRO A 128 32.96 7.72 -5.77
CA PRO A 128 33.87 8.67 -6.38
C PRO A 128 33.52 10.12 -6.02
N MET A 129 34.50 11.03 -6.17
CA MET A 129 34.21 12.46 -6.07
C MET A 129 33.22 12.88 -7.12
N GLY A 130 32.22 13.69 -6.74
CA GLY A 130 31.15 14.14 -7.63
C GLY A 130 30.13 13.07 -8.01
N ALA A 131 30.09 11.94 -7.28
CA ALA A 131 29.13 10.86 -7.52
C ALA A 131 27.69 11.37 -7.58
N ILE A 132 26.91 10.87 -8.55
CA ILE A 132 25.48 11.17 -8.63
C ILE A 132 24.72 10.13 -7.82
N ILE A 133 23.85 10.61 -6.93
CA ILE A 133 22.97 9.80 -6.09
C ILE A 133 21.52 10.15 -6.40
N SER A 134 20.74 9.18 -6.88
CA SER A 134 19.31 9.39 -7.09
C SER A 134 18.50 9.05 -5.84
N ILE A 135 17.52 9.90 -5.51
CA ILE A 135 16.60 9.76 -4.39
C ILE A 135 15.16 10.05 -4.82
N PRO A 136 14.13 9.62 -4.03
CA PRO A 136 12.74 9.98 -4.31
C PRO A 136 12.53 11.51 -4.29
N ASN A 137 11.65 12.01 -5.15
CA ASN A 137 11.33 13.44 -5.26
C ASN A 137 10.15 13.89 -4.38
N ASP A 138 9.43 12.96 -3.73
CA ASP A 138 8.42 13.37 -2.78
C ASP A 138 9.05 13.82 -1.46
N PRO A 139 8.46 14.85 -0.79
CA PRO A 139 9.12 15.50 0.35
C PRO A 139 9.48 14.55 1.49
N THR A 140 8.67 13.52 1.72
CA THR A 140 8.87 12.62 2.87
C THR A 140 9.87 11.50 2.58
N ASN A 141 9.84 10.88 1.40
CA ASN A 141 10.84 9.88 1.03
C ASN A 141 12.16 10.52 0.60
N GLY A 142 12.14 11.74 0.01
CA GLY A 142 13.35 12.50 -0.26
C GLY A 142 14.11 12.83 1.02
N GLY A 143 13.42 13.38 2.02
CA GLY A 143 14.01 13.65 3.34
C GLY A 143 14.51 12.39 4.04
N ARG A 144 13.72 11.30 3.99
CA ARG A 144 14.12 9.97 4.50
C ARG A 144 15.37 9.44 3.81
N ALA A 145 15.49 9.58 2.49
CA ALA A 145 16.68 9.16 1.75
C ALA A 145 17.94 9.94 2.17
N LEU A 146 17.81 11.25 2.41
CA LEU A 146 18.91 12.05 2.93
C LEU A 146 19.34 11.62 4.34
N ILE A 147 18.39 11.28 5.21
CA ILE A 147 18.66 10.71 6.54
C ILE A 147 19.41 9.37 6.41
N VAL A 148 19.00 8.51 5.47
CA VAL A 148 19.70 7.23 5.21
C VAL A 148 21.15 7.47 4.74
N LEU A 149 21.37 8.45 3.86
CA LEU A 149 22.71 8.82 3.40
C LEU A 149 23.56 9.42 4.54
N GLU A 150 22.97 10.14 5.48
CA GLU A 150 23.63 10.60 6.70
C GLU A 150 23.99 9.44 7.62
N GLN A 151 23.06 8.50 7.87
CA GLN A 151 23.34 7.27 8.64
C GLN A 151 24.50 6.45 8.04
N ALA A 152 24.60 6.47 6.71
CA ALA A 152 25.68 5.82 5.97
C ALA A 152 27.00 6.62 5.96
N GLY A 153 27.06 7.82 6.57
CA GLY A 153 28.25 8.67 6.62
C GLY A 153 28.63 9.32 5.29
N VAL A 154 27.72 9.33 4.31
CA VAL A 154 27.97 9.93 2.98
C VAL A 154 27.88 11.45 3.02
N ILE A 155 26.91 11.98 3.77
CA ILE A 155 26.64 13.41 3.97
C ILE A 155 26.36 13.68 5.45
N LYS A 156 26.29 14.97 5.82
CA LYS A 156 25.75 15.41 7.11
C LYS A 156 24.69 16.46 6.89
N LEU A 157 23.58 16.31 7.58
CA LEU A 157 22.46 17.24 7.53
C LEU A 157 22.58 18.29 8.63
N ARG A 158 21.99 19.44 8.43
CA ARG A 158 21.86 20.49 9.45
C ARG A 158 21.06 19.94 10.65
N GLU A 159 21.50 20.26 11.84
CA GLU A 159 20.79 19.89 13.06
C GLU A 159 19.33 20.36 13.01
N GLY A 160 18.40 19.48 13.35
CA GLY A 160 16.96 19.75 13.32
C GLY A 160 16.32 19.77 11.94
N ALA A 161 16.99 19.37 10.85
CA ALA A 161 16.39 19.26 9.52
C ALA A 161 15.17 18.31 9.50
N GLY A 162 15.23 17.22 10.30
CA GLY A 162 14.07 16.34 10.51
C GLY A 162 13.63 15.55 9.28
N LEU A 163 12.40 15.03 9.34
CA LEU A 163 11.85 14.10 8.33
C LEU A 163 11.58 14.75 6.96
N GLN A 164 11.64 16.07 6.85
CA GLN A 164 11.42 16.82 5.60
C GLN A 164 12.71 17.50 5.12
N ALA A 165 13.89 16.95 5.50
CA ALA A 165 15.16 17.45 5.02
C ALA A 165 15.22 17.52 3.49
N THR A 166 15.89 18.52 2.97
CA THR A 166 16.12 18.75 1.54
C THR A 166 17.62 18.76 1.24
N ALA A 167 18.02 18.69 -0.02
CA ALA A 167 19.42 18.81 -0.39
C ALA A 167 20.09 20.13 0.09
N ARG A 168 19.29 21.17 0.40
CA ARG A 168 19.78 22.45 0.97
C ARG A 168 20.19 22.34 2.44
N ASP A 169 19.75 21.27 3.12
CA ASP A 169 20.08 21.02 4.52
C ASP A 169 21.39 20.24 4.68
N ILE A 170 22.08 19.89 3.58
CA ILE A 170 23.38 19.23 3.60
C ILE A 170 24.44 20.26 4.00
N VAL A 171 25.09 20.04 5.15
CA VAL A 171 26.15 20.91 5.68
C VAL A 171 27.54 20.35 5.49
N GLU A 172 27.72 19.02 5.39
CA GLU A 172 28.96 18.36 5.02
C GLU A 172 28.72 17.40 3.85
N ASN A 173 29.58 17.50 2.84
CA ASN A 173 29.53 16.68 1.65
C ASN A 173 30.95 16.40 1.17
N PRO A 174 31.69 15.54 1.87
CA PRO A 174 33.12 15.33 1.62
C PRO A 174 33.44 14.76 0.24
N LYS A 175 32.53 13.97 -0.32
CA LYS A 175 32.66 13.38 -1.66
C LYS A 175 32.06 14.28 -2.77
N GLN A 176 31.53 15.47 -2.41
CA GLN A 176 30.85 16.40 -3.33
C GLN A 176 29.74 15.69 -4.15
N VAL A 177 29.01 14.77 -3.50
CA VAL A 177 27.95 14.02 -4.15
C VAL A 177 26.85 14.96 -4.66
N GLN A 178 26.27 14.62 -5.81
CA GLN A 178 25.19 15.35 -6.46
C GLN A 178 23.88 14.61 -6.25
N ILE A 179 22.95 15.23 -5.55
CA ILE A 179 21.63 14.65 -5.31
C ILE A 179 20.73 14.90 -6.54
N LYS A 180 20.17 13.81 -7.10
CA LYS A 180 19.23 13.83 -8.22
C LYS A 180 17.88 13.29 -7.74
N GLU A 181 16.91 14.19 -7.58
CA GLU A 181 15.55 13.84 -7.18
C GLU A 181 14.75 13.37 -8.39
N ILE A 182 14.19 12.17 -8.34
CA ILE A 182 13.35 11.58 -9.38
C ILE A 182 12.14 10.85 -8.78
N GLU A 183 11.12 10.59 -9.57
CA GLU A 183 9.95 9.84 -9.11
C GLU A 183 10.33 8.44 -8.63
N ALA A 184 9.80 8.04 -7.46
CA ALA A 184 10.18 6.79 -6.80
C ALA A 184 10.06 5.53 -7.71
N PRO A 185 9.04 5.37 -8.58
CA PRO A 185 8.97 4.25 -9.52
C PRO A 185 10.10 4.20 -10.56
N GLN A 186 10.80 5.32 -10.80
CA GLN A 186 11.89 5.40 -11.77
C GLN A 186 13.28 5.13 -11.18
N LEU A 187 13.40 5.11 -9.84
CA LEU A 187 14.68 4.92 -9.15
C LEU A 187 15.42 3.64 -9.56
N PRO A 188 14.76 2.46 -9.67
CA PRO A 188 15.47 1.26 -10.08
C PRO A 188 16.13 1.38 -11.45
N ARG A 189 15.48 2.08 -12.39
CA ARG A 189 16.00 2.29 -13.74
C ARG A 189 17.18 3.25 -13.76
N SER A 190 17.25 4.19 -12.81
CA SER A 190 18.34 5.15 -12.74
C SER A 190 19.69 4.52 -12.35
N LEU A 191 19.71 3.27 -11.84
CA LEU A 191 20.93 2.57 -11.44
C LEU A 191 21.95 2.42 -12.55
N ASP A 192 21.53 2.45 -13.82
CA ASP A 192 22.45 2.40 -14.97
C ASP A 192 23.23 3.71 -15.14
N ASP A 193 22.63 4.84 -14.75
CA ASP A 193 23.16 6.18 -14.99
C ASP A 193 23.87 6.77 -13.79
N VAL A 194 23.45 6.43 -12.56
CA VAL A 194 23.96 7.02 -11.31
C VAL A 194 25.02 6.14 -10.63
N SER A 195 25.72 6.68 -9.63
CA SER A 195 26.62 5.89 -8.80
C SER A 195 25.87 5.00 -7.82
N VAL A 196 24.85 5.54 -7.16
CA VAL A 196 23.94 4.82 -6.29
C VAL A 196 22.53 5.39 -6.39
N ALA A 197 21.53 4.60 -6.03
CA ALA A 197 20.13 5.01 -5.89
C ALA A 197 19.60 4.60 -4.51
N VAL A 198 18.84 5.49 -3.87
CA VAL A 198 18.11 5.18 -2.63
C VAL A 198 16.68 4.81 -3.01
N ILE A 199 16.31 3.54 -2.85
CA ILE A 199 15.09 2.99 -3.45
C ILE A 199 14.16 2.43 -2.38
N ASN A 200 12.87 2.78 -2.46
CA ASN A 200 11.82 2.19 -1.63
C ASN A 200 11.68 0.69 -1.92
N THR A 201 11.54 -0.12 -0.89
CA THR A 201 11.55 -1.59 -0.97
C THR A 201 10.55 -2.14 -1.99
N ASN A 202 9.31 -1.61 -2.05
CA ASN A 202 8.31 -2.07 -3.03
C ASN A 202 8.78 -1.89 -4.49
N PHE A 203 9.43 -0.78 -4.83
CA PHE A 203 9.94 -0.56 -6.18
C PHE A 203 11.23 -1.36 -6.46
N ALA A 204 12.06 -1.59 -5.45
CA ALA A 204 13.22 -2.46 -5.58
C ALA A 204 12.78 -3.89 -5.93
N VAL A 205 11.84 -4.46 -5.17
CA VAL A 205 11.30 -5.82 -5.42
C VAL A 205 10.61 -5.92 -6.79
N GLN A 206 9.78 -4.93 -7.15
CA GLN A 206 9.12 -4.90 -8.47
C GLN A 206 10.12 -4.85 -9.64
N ALA A 207 11.31 -4.30 -9.41
CA ALA A 207 12.39 -4.27 -10.40
C ALA A 207 13.28 -5.52 -10.36
N GLY A 208 12.97 -6.52 -9.53
CA GLY A 208 13.72 -7.78 -9.41
C GLY A 208 14.94 -7.70 -8.49
N LEU A 209 15.12 -6.59 -7.75
CA LEU A 209 16.15 -6.49 -6.72
C LEU A 209 15.71 -7.28 -5.47
N LYS A 210 16.67 -7.88 -4.81
CA LYS A 210 16.48 -8.57 -3.52
C LYS A 210 17.00 -7.67 -2.41
N PRO A 211 16.11 -7.00 -1.65
CA PRO A 211 16.50 -5.91 -0.76
C PRO A 211 17.58 -6.27 0.28
N THR A 212 17.52 -7.46 0.87
CA THR A 212 18.52 -7.93 1.86
C THR A 212 19.82 -8.43 1.24
N GLU A 213 19.82 -8.80 -0.07
CA GLU A 213 21.00 -9.34 -0.74
C GLU A 213 21.75 -8.27 -1.57
N ASP A 214 20.99 -7.43 -2.30
CA ASP A 214 21.55 -6.50 -3.31
C ASP A 214 21.83 -5.09 -2.76
N ALA A 215 21.27 -4.74 -1.59
CA ALA A 215 21.49 -3.43 -1.00
C ALA A 215 22.89 -3.34 -0.36
N ILE A 216 23.57 -2.22 -0.61
CA ILE A 216 24.88 -1.91 -0.01
C ILE A 216 24.76 -1.14 1.31
N PHE A 217 23.55 -0.63 1.62
CA PHE A 217 23.22 -0.03 2.92
C PHE A 217 21.69 -0.09 3.13
N ALA A 218 21.28 -0.22 4.39
CA ALA A 218 19.86 -0.24 4.76
C ALA A 218 19.58 0.74 5.90
N GLU A 219 18.42 1.37 5.85
CA GLU A 219 17.87 2.17 6.94
C GLU A 219 17.80 1.38 8.24
N LEU A 220 18.01 2.05 9.38
CA LEU A 220 17.92 1.41 10.68
C LEU A 220 16.49 0.93 10.99
N SER A 221 16.38 -0.24 11.62
CA SER A 221 15.10 -0.87 11.99
C SER A 221 14.27 -0.08 13.02
N THR A 222 14.84 0.93 13.65
CA THR A 222 14.18 1.87 14.58
C THR A 222 13.47 3.02 13.88
N SER A 223 13.37 2.95 12.56
CA SER A 223 12.72 3.98 11.73
C SER A 223 11.26 4.21 12.09
N SER A 224 10.85 5.48 12.09
CA SER A 224 9.45 5.89 12.30
C SER A 224 8.55 5.78 11.05
N TYR A 225 9.11 5.31 9.94
CA TYR A 225 8.39 5.19 8.66
C TYR A 225 7.59 3.89 8.53
N VAL A 226 6.78 3.60 9.56
CA VAL A 226 5.89 2.44 9.60
C VAL A 226 4.76 2.60 8.59
N ASN A 227 4.55 1.58 7.75
CA ASN A 227 3.42 1.51 6.83
C ASN A 227 2.14 1.23 7.59
N VAL A 228 1.06 1.90 7.17
CA VAL A 228 -0.22 1.93 7.87
C VAL A 228 -1.38 1.56 6.96
N LEU A 229 -2.37 0.87 7.53
CA LEU A 229 -3.69 0.75 6.92
C LEU A 229 -4.42 2.08 7.10
N VAL A 230 -4.99 2.61 6.02
CA VAL A 230 -5.63 3.92 6.00
C VAL A 230 -7.06 3.81 5.49
N VAL A 231 -7.97 4.53 6.13
CA VAL A 231 -9.37 4.71 5.73
C VAL A 231 -9.73 6.19 5.68
N ARG A 232 -10.90 6.54 5.18
CA ARG A 232 -11.47 7.90 5.37
C ARG A 232 -11.77 8.14 6.84
N GLU A 233 -11.62 9.38 7.29
CA GLU A 233 -12.07 9.79 8.62
C GLU A 233 -13.58 9.52 8.74
N GLY A 234 -13.99 8.80 9.81
CA GLY A 234 -15.36 8.36 10.08
C GLY A 234 -15.64 6.91 9.66
N ASP A 235 -14.83 6.29 8.80
CA ASP A 235 -14.99 4.88 8.39
C ASP A 235 -14.32 3.88 9.33
N GLU A 236 -13.54 4.33 10.31
CA GLU A 236 -12.74 3.48 11.20
C GLU A 236 -13.55 2.51 12.06
N ASN A 237 -14.84 2.78 12.23
CA ASN A 237 -15.72 1.95 13.06
C ASN A 237 -16.59 0.97 12.27
N ARG A 238 -16.50 0.96 10.95
CA ARG A 238 -17.22 0.00 10.11
C ARG A 238 -16.84 -1.44 10.50
N PRO A 239 -17.81 -2.36 10.66
CA PRO A 239 -17.53 -3.74 11.08
C PRO A 239 -16.50 -4.46 10.20
N GLU A 240 -16.59 -4.27 8.88
CA GLU A 240 -15.69 -4.86 7.91
C GLU A 240 -14.26 -4.28 7.97
N ILE A 241 -14.09 -3.01 8.38
CA ILE A 241 -12.77 -2.42 8.63
C ILE A 241 -12.17 -3.02 9.91
N LYS A 242 -12.96 -3.22 10.95
CA LYS A 242 -12.50 -3.90 12.17
C LYS A 242 -12.07 -5.34 11.90
N ALA A 243 -12.84 -6.08 11.10
CA ALA A 243 -12.48 -7.42 10.67
C ALA A 243 -11.18 -7.43 9.86
N LEU A 244 -11.01 -6.45 8.95
CA LEU A 244 -9.77 -6.28 8.17
C LEU A 244 -8.56 -6.04 9.09
N ILE A 245 -8.67 -5.15 10.07
CA ILE A 245 -7.59 -4.87 11.05
C ILE A 245 -7.24 -6.12 11.83
N GLU A 246 -8.25 -6.83 12.36
CA GLU A 246 -8.05 -8.05 13.15
C GLU A 246 -7.28 -9.12 12.38
N VAL A 247 -7.63 -9.35 11.11
CA VAL A 247 -6.95 -10.33 10.26
C VAL A 247 -5.55 -9.86 9.88
N LEU A 248 -5.38 -8.59 9.52
CA LEU A 248 -4.08 -8.02 9.15
C LEU A 248 -3.07 -8.01 10.30
N GLN A 249 -3.52 -7.89 11.55
CA GLN A 249 -2.67 -7.92 12.75
C GLN A 249 -2.69 -9.27 13.46
N SER A 250 -3.12 -10.34 12.78
CA SER A 250 -3.15 -11.70 13.34
C SER A 250 -1.76 -12.33 13.44
N PRO A 251 -1.58 -13.35 14.31
CA PRO A 251 -0.36 -14.14 14.36
C PRO A 251 -0.01 -14.79 13.01
N GLU A 252 -1.01 -15.16 12.21
CA GLU A 252 -0.81 -15.72 10.87
C GLU A 252 -0.22 -14.68 9.91
N SER A 253 -0.74 -13.46 9.92
CA SER A 253 -0.19 -12.35 9.15
C SER A 253 1.27 -12.09 9.50
N LYS A 254 1.58 -12.03 10.81
CA LYS A 254 2.95 -11.86 11.29
C LYS A 254 3.87 -12.95 10.79
N LYS A 255 3.46 -14.21 10.95
CA LYS A 255 4.23 -15.38 10.50
C LYS A 255 4.46 -15.33 8.99
N PHE A 256 3.42 -15.02 8.20
CA PHE A 256 3.56 -14.90 6.75
C PHE A 256 4.59 -13.82 6.39
N ILE A 257 4.51 -12.63 7.00
CA ILE A 257 5.46 -11.54 6.72
C ILE A 257 6.90 -11.98 7.03
N GLU A 258 7.13 -12.60 8.18
CA GLU A 258 8.47 -13.04 8.60
C GLU A 258 9.05 -14.13 7.67
N GLU A 259 8.24 -15.14 7.32
CA GLU A 259 8.69 -16.29 6.51
C GLU A 259 8.80 -15.95 5.02
N HIS A 260 7.89 -15.12 4.50
CA HIS A 260 7.84 -14.80 3.07
C HIS A 260 8.88 -13.73 2.69
N PHE A 261 8.95 -12.64 3.46
CA PHE A 261 9.83 -11.51 3.14
C PHE A 261 11.24 -11.58 3.77
N LYS A 262 11.48 -12.51 4.70
CA LYS A 262 12.80 -12.86 5.24
C LYS A 262 13.67 -11.65 5.66
N GLY A 263 13.05 -10.62 6.23
CA GLY A 263 13.72 -9.40 6.69
C GLY A 263 13.73 -8.25 5.70
N ASP A 264 13.22 -8.42 4.47
CA ASP A 264 12.97 -7.29 3.58
C ASP A 264 11.87 -6.39 4.16
N ILE A 265 10.93 -6.98 4.87
CA ILE A 265 9.80 -6.33 5.54
C ILE A 265 9.75 -6.83 6.99
N ILE A 266 9.49 -5.92 7.91
CA ILE A 266 9.48 -6.18 9.35
C ILE A 266 8.07 -5.87 9.90
N PRO A 267 7.31 -6.86 10.41
CA PRO A 267 6.02 -6.60 11.04
C PRO A 267 6.20 -5.80 12.33
N VAL A 268 5.28 -4.85 12.60
CA VAL A 268 5.35 -3.92 13.76
C VAL A 268 4.07 -3.89 14.58
N PHE A 269 3.37 -5.02 14.67
CA PHE A 269 2.14 -5.21 15.45
C PHE A 269 2.20 -6.46 16.31
#